data_84fe6740ad5538522ac9b0749a6b99d2
#
_entry.id   84fe6740ad5538522ac9b0749a6b99d2
#
_cell.length_a   1.000
_cell.length_b   1.000
_cell.length_c   1.000
_cell.angle_alpha   90.00
_cell.angle_beta   90.00
_cell.angle_gamma   90.00
#
_symmetry.space_group_name_H-M   'P 1'
#
loop_
_entity.id
_entity.type
_entity.pdbx_description
1 polymer ?
#
loop_
_entity_poly.entity_id
_entity_poly.type
_entity_poly.pdbx_seq_one_letter_code
_entity_poly.pdbx_strand_id
1 'polypeptide(L)'
;MLSRTAFSTCQHGGFAPCLLAAGVALGTLVSPSAGAVTFEVNEDWSLTTNTTLSLGSNWALRNADPDLVYAPDARSIGKPGNGIDTNGDDGRLNFNKHDPISQVFKGLTEFDLNDGSQGAFIRFKYWYDHALETRDGDFKKFDDSGWPDMAKFQGFETLDAYLWKDFQLAGKPLNVKVGKQVLTWGEALFFQNGINAINPLDVSAFNRPGVELKEGQLPVEMLSFNFGLSDTLSLEGFYQFNFRASVLDGCGTFFQAADFAPEGCGPIIAGVSGDRTTANALRSGTYIPRGQTDWASDTGQYGLAVRKVLEDLDDAELGIYYANYHSRFASFNGTATTQAGLANFNTASYNSVYPEDIRLYGISLSGVVGGTAVFGELSYRPNQPLGFNGNDTVQFLLRSPNTPFTAPGVAPAAGAPIEGYQRMPVYQFSLGATDTIPNVLGAQRFAWAAEGAVNHIADLGDQRFGRSGAYGRSELSTAAFDPSKPATFCTAPGTANLDAGRILELNQDNCNDNRGFFTDWSWGYRLRGALSYEGLLPSTVVTPSINFRHDVDGYGPNFQEGQKAVGLSVLFEYRNDYSLEFAYNDFFGSNDFTTLDDRDFASVNLKVSF
;
A
#
# COMPACT_ATOMS: atom_id res chain seq x y z
N MET A 1 10.87 -0.85 28.68
CA MET A 1 11.31 -0.99 27.28
C MET A 1 10.06 -0.97 26.44
N LEU A 2 9.83 0.13 25.73
CA LEU A 2 8.66 0.27 24.85
C LEU A 2 8.90 -0.58 23.60
N SER A 3 8.04 -1.53 23.33
CA SER A 3 8.05 -2.32 22.11
C SER A 3 7.81 -1.37 20.93
N ARG A 4 8.79 -1.24 20.03
CA ARG A 4 8.70 -0.45 18.80
C ARG A 4 7.81 -1.18 17.80
N THR A 5 6.58 -0.74 17.65
CA THR A 5 5.71 -1.16 16.55
C THR A 5 5.60 -0.01 15.57
N ALA A 6 6.35 -0.09 14.46
CA ALA A 6 6.32 0.88 13.38
C ALA A 6 5.16 0.60 12.41
N PHE A 7 4.61 1.65 11.85
CA PHE A 7 3.50 1.64 10.89
C PHE A 7 4.00 1.89 9.49
N SER A 8 3.38 1.27 8.54
CA SER A 8 3.78 1.32 7.15
C SER A 8 2.57 1.44 6.22
N THR A 9 2.62 2.32 5.23
CA THR A 9 1.57 2.57 4.23
C THR A 9 2.08 2.50 2.79
N CYS A 10 1.27 2.08 1.86
CA CYS A 10 1.57 1.56 0.52
C CYS A 10 2.00 2.52 -0.58
N GLN A 11 2.67 1.97 -1.59
CA GLN A 11 3.02 2.64 -2.85
C GLN A 11 3.01 1.74 -4.08
N HIS A 12 2.44 2.15 -5.12
CA HIS A 12 2.85 2.41 -6.51
C HIS A 12 1.67 2.40 -7.47
N GLY A 13 1.59 3.41 -8.34
CA GLY A 13 0.97 3.42 -9.68
C GLY A 13 -0.52 3.16 -9.81
N GLY A 14 -1.23 3.01 -8.73
CA GLY A 14 -2.66 2.86 -8.62
C GLY A 14 -2.94 2.86 -7.13
N PHE A 15 -3.36 3.99 -6.64
CA PHE A 15 -3.49 4.25 -5.21
C PHE A 15 -4.51 3.35 -4.55
N ALA A 16 -4.04 2.32 -3.85
CA ALA A 16 -4.87 1.65 -2.87
C ALA A 16 -4.95 2.50 -1.59
N PRO A 17 -6.11 2.62 -0.94
CA PRO A 17 -6.28 3.40 0.27
C PRO A 17 -5.68 2.68 1.47
N CYS A 18 -4.48 3.04 1.85
CA CYS A 18 -3.78 2.49 3.02
C CYS A 18 -3.99 3.31 4.29
N LEU A 19 -5.22 3.75 4.57
CA LEU A 19 -5.54 4.51 5.78
C LEU A 19 -5.96 3.66 6.98
N LEU A 20 -6.26 2.39 6.76
CA LEU A 20 -6.71 1.48 7.84
C LEU A 20 -5.62 1.09 8.83
N ALA A 21 -4.36 1.06 8.41
CA ALA A 21 -3.27 0.65 9.30
C ALA A 21 -3.04 1.60 10.48
N ALA A 22 -3.34 2.88 10.34
CA ALA A 22 -3.18 3.85 11.40
C ALA A 22 -4.23 3.73 12.53
N GLY A 23 -5.40 3.12 12.26
CA GLY A 23 -6.49 2.99 13.23
C GLY A 23 -6.25 1.96 14.34
N VAL A 24 -5.55 0.90 14.05
CA VAL A 24 -5.47 -0.28 14.94
C VAL A 24 -4.28 -0.26 15.90
N ALA A 25 -3.20 0.36 15.54
CA ALA A 25 -1.95 0.11 16.25
C ALA A 25 -1.70 0.93 17.53
N LEU A 26 -2.47 1.95 17.88
CA LEU A 26 -2.35 2.58 19.20
C LEU A 26 -3.24 1.92 20.28
N GLY A 27 -4.20 1.12 19.88
CA GLY A 27 -4.91 0.22 20.81
C GLY A 27 -3.98 -0.83 21.44
N THR A 28 -2.93 -1.24 20.70
CA THR A 28 -1.98 -2.27 21.15
C THR A 28 -0.84 -1.75 22.03
N LEU A 29 -0.66 -0.43 22.17
CA LEU A 29 0.39 0.13 23.04
C LEU A 29 0.13 -0.03 24.54
N VAL A 30 -0.99 -0.63 24.96
CA VAL A 30 -1.37 -0.71 26.38
C VAL A 30 -2.12 -1.99 26.76
N SER A 31 -2.00 -3.06 26.08
CA SER A 31 -2.49 -4.32 26.63
C SER A 31 -1.34 -5.05 27.33
N PRO A 32 -1.37 -5.23 28.65
CA PRO A 32 -0.73 -6.40 29.20
C PRO A 32 -1.40 -7.59 28.51
N SER A 33 -0.65 -8.51 27.97
CA SER A 33 -1.11 -9.74 27.33
C SER A 33 -2.10 -10.48 28.25
N ALA A 34 -3.38 -10.15 28.13
CA ALA A 34 -4.44 -10.93 28.70
C ALA A 34 -4.76 -12.01 27.68
N GLY A 35 -4.67 -13.26 28.04
CA GLY A 35 -5.09 -14.37 27.22
C GLY A 35 -3.99 -15.30 26.69
N ALA A 36 -2.72 -14.92 26.68
CA ALA A 36 -1.66 -15.86 26.33
C ALA A 36 -1.56 -16.98 27.38
N VAL A 37 -1.61 -18.22 26.93
CA VAL A 37 -1.46 -19.39 27.81
C VAL A 37 -0.01 -19.87 27.75
N THR A 38 0.67 -19.85 28.89
CA THR A 38 2.04 -20.37 28.99
C THR A 38 2.03 -21.75 29.63
N PHE A 39 2.67 -22.68 28.94
CA PHE A 39 2.89 -24.06 29.41
C PHE A 39 4.37 -24.24 29.70
N GLU A 40 4.70 -24.69 30.92
CA GLU A 40 6.05 -25.16 31.24
C GLU A 40 6.25 -26.53 30.59
N VAL A 41 7.12 -26.59 29.58
CA VAL A 41 7.46 -27.84 28.87
C VAL A 41 8.39 -28.69 29.74
N ASN A 42 9.35 -28.03 30.39
CA ASN A 42 10.23 -28.57 31.44
C ASN A 42 10.80 -27.42 32.29
N GLU A 43 11.81 -27.68 33.15
CA GLU A 43 12.40 -26.67 34.03
C GLU A 43 12.98 -25.44 33.32
N ASP A 44 13.41 -25.59 32.07
CA ASP A 44 14.08 -24.52 31.29
C ASP A 44 13.21 -23.97 30.15
N TRP A 45 12.30 -24.76 29.60
CA TRP A 45 11.54 -24.41 28.40
C TRP A 45 10.07 -24.11 28.67
N SER A 46 9.62 -22.99 28.14
CA SER A 46 8.21 -22.60 28.15
C SER A 46 7.65 -22.49 26.72
N LEU A 47 6.39 -22.84 26.56
CA LEU A 47 5.61 -22.62 25.33
C LEU A 47 4.48 -21.64 25.65
N THR A 48 4.55 -20.46 25.04
CA THR A 48 3.46 -19.47 25.12
C THR A 48 2.62 -19.54 23.85
N THR A 49 1.32 -19.64 24.00
CA THR A 49 0.35 -19.61 22.89
C THR A 49 -0.55 -18.41 23.02
N ASN A 50 -0.84 -17.75 21.90
CA ASN A 50 -1.79 -16.66 21.82
C ASN A 50 -2.64 -16.82 20.57
N THR A 51 -3.96 -16.76 20.71
CA THR A 51 -4.90 -16.83 19.59
C THR A 51 -5.84 -15.63 19.63
N THR A 52 -5.92 -14.90 18.54
CA THR A 52 -6.92 -13.85 18.33
C THR A 52 -7.89 -14.28 17.23
N LEU A 53 -9.17 -14.38 17.56
CA LEU A 53 -10.25 -14.55 16.60
C LEU A 53 -10.96 -13.23 16.36
N SER A 54 -11.33 -12.94 15.12
CA SER A 54 -11.97 -11.68 14.75
C SER A 54 -13.12 -11.94 13.77
N LEU A 55 -14.22 -11.22 13.97
CA LEU A 55 -15.35 -11.14 13.06
C LEU A 55 -15.61 -9.67 12.77
N GLY A 56 -15.54 -9.28 11.50
CA GLY A 56 -15.68 -7.89 11.11
C GLY A 56 -16.43 -7.69 9.81
N SER A 57 -16.98 -6.50 9.63
CA SER A 57 -17.61 -6.09 8.38
C SER A 57 -17.32 -4.64 8.06
N ASN A 58 -17.10 -4.35 6.78
CA ASN A 58 -16.98 -3.01 6.20
C ASN A 58 -18.16 -2.76 5.24
N TRP A 59 -18.66 -1.54 5.20
CA TRP A 59 -19.75 -1.10 4.31
C TRP A 59 -19.37 0.18 3.58
N ALA A 60 -19.64 0.23 2.28
CA ALA A 60 -19.51 1.44 1.47
C ALA A 60 -20.50 2.53 1.93
N LEU A 61 -20.06 3.77 2.05
CA LEU A 61 -20.91 4.88 2.48
C LEU A 61 -21.25 5.85 1.35
N ARG A 62 -20.59 5.71 0.20
CA ARG A 62 -20.88 6.48 -1.02
C ARG A 62 -21.12 5.57 -2.22
N ASN A 63 -21.84 6.09 -3.19
CA ASN A 63 -21.83 5.54 -4.54
C ASN A 63 -20.54 5.97 -5.25
N ALA A 64 -20.19 5.26 -6.31
CA ALA A 64 -19.08 5.64 -7.17
C ALA A 64 -19.24 7.08 -7.69
N ASP A 65 -18.14 7.81 -7.77
CA ASP A 65 -18.07 9.09 -8.44
C ASP A 65 -18.23 8.86 -9.96
N PRO A 66 -19.24 9.47 -10.61
CA PRO A 66 -19.46 9.31 -12.04
C PRO A 66 -18.24 9.68 -12.90
N ASP A 67 -17.40 10.61 -12.44
CA ASP A 67 -16.24 11.09 -13.18
C ASP A 67 -15.08 10.07 -13.18
N LEU A 68 -15.11 9.13 -12.24
CA LEU A 68 -14.14 8.03 -12.12
C LEU A 68 -14.66 6.70 -12.72
N VAL A 69 -15.82 6.72 -13.38
CA VAL A 69 -16.45 5.52 -13.95
C VAL A 69 -16.62 5.69 -15.45
N TYR A 70 -16.16 4.72 -16.23
CA TYR A 70 -16.25 4.77 -17.69
C TYR A 70 -17.71 4.76 -18.17
N ALA A 71 -18.07 5.73 -19.00
CA ALA A 71 -19.47 5.95 -19.41
C ALA A 71 -20.16 4.73 -20.05
N PRO A 72 -19.52 3.94 -20.95
CA PRO A 72 -20.16 2.74 -21.51
C PRO A 72 -20.38 1.65 -20.47
N ASP A 73 -19.46 1.46 -19.53
CA ASP A 73 -19.56 0.44 -18.49
C ASP A 73 -20.67 0.76 -17.51
N ALA A 74 -20.74 1.99 -17.03
CA ALA A 74 -21.81 2.48 -16.17
C ALA A 74 -23.20 2.31 -16.81
N ARG A 75 -23.35 2.73 -18.07
CA ARG A 75 -24.62 2.57 -18.81
C ARG A 75 -25.04 1.13 -18.97
N SER A 76 -24.11 0.20 -19.09
CA SER A 76 -24.40 -1.23 -19.24
C SER A 76 -25.15 -1.81 -18.06
N ILE A 77 -25.10 -1.16 -16.89
CA ILE A 77 -25.79 -1.55 -15.66
C ILE A 77 -26.71 -0.45 -15.11
N GLY A 78 -26.98 0.59 -15.92
CA GLY A 78 -27.92 1.66 -15.57
C GLY A 78 -27.39 2.65 -14.52
N LYS A 79 -26.06 2.73 -14.32
CA LYS A 79 -25.41 3.69 -13.41
C LYS A 79 -24.95 4.94 -14.18
N PRO A 80 -24.79 6.09 -13.51
CA PRO A 80 -24.15 7.25 -14.10
C PRO A 80 -22.64 7.02 -14.26
N GLY A 81 -22.04 7.54 -15.34
CA GLY A 81 -20.62 7.49 -15.58
C GLY A 81 -20.23 8.48 -16.67
N ASN A 82 -19.12 9.19 -16.46
CA ASN A 82 -18.58 10.21 -17.33
C ASN A 82 -17.07 10.07 -17.53
N GLY A 83 -16.44 9.10 -16.81
CA GLY A 83 -15.03 8.82 -16.86
C GLY A 83 -14.57 8.24 -18.21
N ILE A 84 -13.26 8.16 -18.37
CA ILE A 84 -12.61 7.74 -19.62
C ILE A 84 -11.81 6.43 -19.53
N ASP A 85 -11.61 5.90 -18.32
CA ASP A 85 -10.80 4.71 -18.08
C ASP A 85 -11.68 3.50 -17.73
N THR A 86 -11.75 2.54 -18.63
CA THR A 86 -12.43 1.25 -18.45
C THR A 86 -11.59 0.22 -17.68
N ASN A 87 -10.33 0.52 -17.37
CA ASN A 87 -9.42 -0.42 -16.71
C ASN A 87 -9.18 -0.09 -15.23
N GLY A 88 -10.02 0.71 -14.64
CA GLY A 88 -9.87 1.13 -13.24
C GLY A 88 -11.20 1.39 -12.53
N ASP A 89 -12.32 0.94 -13.08
CA ASP A 89 -13.65 1.25 -12.57
C ASP A 89 -14.47 0.04 -12.10
N ASP A 90 -13.99 -1.19 -12.31
CA ASP A 90 -14.68 -2.41 -11.86
C ASP A 90 -15.04 -2.37 -10.37
N GLY A 91 -14.09 -1.99 -9.53
CA GLY A 91 -14.29 -1.86 -8.09
C GLY A 91 -15.25 -0.74 -7.69
N ARG A 92 -15.51 0.22 -8.60
CA ARG A 92 -16.54 1.26 -8.42
C ARG A 92 -17.92 0.78 -8.85
N LEU A 93 -17.96 0.05 -9.93
CA LEU A 93 -19.20 -0.46 -10.51
C LEU A 93 -19.77 -1.65 -9.75
N ASN A 94 -18.96 -2.44 -9.09
CA ASN A 94 -19.37 -3.61 -8.33
C ASN A 94 -20.08 -3.30 -7.02
N PHE A 95 -19.95 -2.09 -6.50
CA PHE A 95 -20.52 -1.72 -5.20
C PHE A 95 -21.43 -0.49 -5.30
N ASN A 96 -22.45 -0.47 -4.44
CA ASN A 96 -23.30 0.69 -4.19
C ASN A 96 -23.10 1.15 -2.75
N LYS A 97 -23.61 2.33 -2.46
CA LYS A 97 -23.75 2.81 -1.09
C LYS A 97 -24.50 1.80 -0.23
N HIS A 98 -23.98 1.51 0.95
CA HIS A 98 -24.44 0.55 1.96
C HIS A 98 -24.18 -0.93 1.61
N ASP A 99 -23.54 -1.24 0.51
CA ASP A 99 -23.13 -2.60 0.23
C ASP A 99 -22.00 -3.05 1.17
N PRO A 100 -21.99 -4.31 1.62
CA PRO A 100 -20.86 -4.87 2.33
C PRO A 100 -19.65 -4.96 1.39
N ILE A 101 -18.54 -4.34 1.77
CA ILE A 101 -17.26 -4.41 1.07
C ILE A 101 -16.56 -5.71 1.42
N SER A 102 -16.60 -6.09 2.70
CA SER A 102 -15.98 -7.27 3.28
C SER A 102 -16.73 -7.69 4.52
N GLN A 103 -16.90 -9.00 4.70
CA GLN A 103 -17.46 -9.62 5.91
C GLN A 103 -16.59 -10.80 6.28
N VAL A 104 -15.58 -10.56 7.10
CA VAL A 104 -14.51 -11.51 7.32
C VAL A 104 -14.56 -12.12 8.72
N PHE A 105 -14.46 -13.45 8.78
CA PHE A 105 -13.99 -14.18 9.94
C PHE A 105 -12.51 -14.49 9.74
N LYS A 106 -11.69 -14.19 10.75
CA LYS A 106 -10.26 -14.49 10.70
C LYS A 106 -9.70 -14.88 12.05
N GLY A 107 -8.58 -15.61 12.03
CA GLY A 107 -7.83 -15.95 13.20
C GLY A 107 -6.34 -15.77 12.99
N LEU A 108 -5.66 -15.42 14.07
CA LEU A 108 -4.22 -15.31 14.16
C LEU A 108 -3.77 -16.09 15.38
N THR A 109 -2.91 -17.10 15.17
CA THR A 109 -2.41 -17.96 16.26
C THR A 109 -0.89 -17.92 16.27
N GLU A 110 -0.33 -17.71 17.45
CA GLU A 110 1.10 -17.57 17.71
C GLU A 110 1.55 -18.64 18.70
N PHE A 111 2.74 -19.19 18.46
CA PHE A 111 3.43 -20.12 19.34
C PHE A 111 4.85 -19.61 19.53
N ASP A 112 5.26 -19.41 20.78
CA ASP A 112 6.60 -19.03 21.18
C ASP A 112 7.15 -20.07 22.13
N LEU A 113 8.09 -20.87 21.66
CA LEU A 113 8.81 -21.88 22.43
C LEU A 113 10.22 -21.37 22.72
N ASN A 114 10.59 -21.12 23.98
CA ASN A 114 11.91 -20.61 24.31
C ASN A 114 12.39 -21.02 25.71
N ASP A 115 13.72 -20.93 25.94
CA ASP A 115 14.39 -21.10 27.22
C ASP A 115 14.99 -19.79 27.76
N GLY A 116 14.63 -18.65 27.14
CA GLY A 116 15.17 -17.33 27.47
C GLY A 116 16.49 -16.98 26.76
N SER A 117 17.19 -17.96 26.14
CA SER A 117 18.44 -17.76 25.41
C SER A 117 18.38 -18.23 23.96
N GLN A 118 17.41 -19.06 23.64
CA GLN A 118 17.13 -19.55 22.30
C GLN A 118 15.65 -19.95 22.21
N GLY A 119 15.12 -19.99 20.99
CA GLY A 119 13.74 -20.37 20.82
C GLY A 119 13.31 -20.52 19.37
N ALA A 120 12.04 -20.86 19.21
CA ALA A 120 11.33 -20.95 17.96
C ALA A 120 10.03 -20.18 18.05
N PHE A 121 9.72 -19.40 17.03
CA PHE A 121 8.47 -18.67 16.94
C PHE A 121 7.76 -19.04 15.65
N ILE A 122 6.44 -19.25 15.72
CA ILE A 122 5.61 -19.48 14.55
C ILE A 122 4.27 -18.75 14.69
N ARG A 123 3.80 -18.15 13.61
CA ARG A 123 2.52 -17.43 13.52
C ARG A 123 1.75 -17.87 12.29
N PHE A 124 0.48 -18.20 12.49
CA PHE A 124 -0.46 -18.57 11.44
C PHE A 124 -1.58 -17.56 11.35
N LYS A 125 -2.01 -17.28 10.11
CA LYS A 125 -3.20 -16.50 9.78
C LYS A 125 -4.15 -17.36 8.95
N TYR A 126 -5.45 -17.28 9.22
CA TYR A 126 -6.49 -17.87 8.39
C TYR A 126 -7.70 -16.93 8.34
N TRP A 127 -8.40 -16.95 7.20
CA TRP A 127 -9.53 -16.05 6.97
C TRP A 127 -10.53 -16.65 6.00
N TYR A 128 -11.77 -16.15 6.10
CA TYR A 128 -12.86 -16.38 5.17
C TYR A 128 -13.70 -15.12 5.05
N ASP A 129 -13.78 -14.51 3.85
CA ASP A 129 -14.58 -13.33 3.57
C ASP A 129 -15.88 -13.74 2.91
N HIS A 130 -16.95 -13.78 3.69
CA HIS A 130 -18.27 -14.21 3.25
C HIS A 130 -18.85 -13.30 2.15
N ALA A 131 -18.68 -11.98 2.28
CA ALA A 131 -19.26 -11.04 1.32
C ALA A 131 -18.65 -11.19 -0.07
N LEU A 132 -17.34 -11.34 -0.16
CA LEU A 132 -16.64 -11.48 -1.44
C LEU A 132 -16.80 -12.87 -2.04
N GLU A 133 -16.85 -13.93 -1.19
CA GLU A 133 -17.03 -15.31 -1.67
C GLU A 133 -18.42 -15.60 -2.23
N THR A 134 -19.46 -14.98 -1.65
CA THR A 134 -20.86 -15.34 -1.96
C THR A 134 -21.58 -14.31 -2.82
N ARG A 135 -21.06 -13.10 -2.94
CA ARG A 135 -21.68 -12.02 -3.70
C ARG A 135 -21.20 -12.03 -5.14
N ASP A 136 -22.13 -11.92 -6.07
CA ASP A 136 -21.82 -11.48 -7.43
C ASP A 136 -21.68 -9.94 -7.41
N GLY A 137 -20.62 -9.38 -8.00
CA GLY A 137 -20.50 -7.94 -8.21
C GLY A 137 -21.62 -7.44 -9.15
N ASP A 138 -22.06 -6.20 -8.97
CA ASP A 138 -23.12 -5.62 -9.82
C ASP A 138 -22.70 -5.50 -11.28
N PHE A 139 -21.41 -5.35 -11.52
CA PHE A 139 -20.83 -5.17 -12.85
C PHE A 139 -20.14 -6.43 -13.35
N LYS A 140 -19.18 -6.96 -12.59
CA LYS A 140 -18.46 -8.19 -12.89
C LYS A 140 -18.51 -9.14 -11.71
N LYS A 141 -18.60 -10.43 -12.01
CA LYS A 141 -18.48 -11.48 -11.01
C LYS A 141 -17.05 -11.54 -10.47
N PHE A 142 -16.92 -11.74 -9.17
CA PHE A 142 -15.62 -11.98 -8.56
C PHE A 142 -15.13 -13.39 -8.90
N ASP A 143 -13.85 -13.50 -9.26
CA ASP A 143 -13.16 -14.77 -9.51
C ASP A 143 -11.72 -14.65 -9.00
N ASP A 144 -11.46 -15.22 -7.84
CA ASP A 144 -10.16 -15.19 -7.18
C ASP A 144 -9.24 -16.37 -7.55
N SER A 145 -9.66 -17.22 -8.48
CA SER A 145 -8.96 -18.46 -8.84
C SER A 145 -7.54 -18.24 -9.35
N GLY A 146 -7.29 -17.09 -10.01
CA GLY A 146 -5.98 -16.70 -10.52
C GLY A 146 -5.16 -15.78 -9.60
N TRP A 147 -5.71 -15.39 -8.45
CA TRP A 147 -5.06 -14.42 -7.56
C TRP A 147 -4.01 -15.06 -6.65
N PRO A 148 -3.05 -14.28 -6.14
CA PRO A 148 -2.18 -14.72 -5.05
C PRO A 148 -2.98 -15.23 -3.85
N ASP A 149 -2.53 -16.28 -3.20
CA ASP A 149 -3.30 -16.94 -2.14
C ASP A 149 -3.75 -15.98 -1.03
N MET A 150 -2.94 -14.99 -0.66
CA MET A 150 -3.30 -14.02 0.37
C MET A 150 -4.33 -12.97 -0.08
N ALA A 151 -4.47 -12.74 -1.39
CA ALA A 151 -5.52 -11.86 -1.94
C ALA A 151 -6.88 -12.56 -2.05
N LYS A 152 -6.91 -13.90 -2.02
CA LYS A 152 -8.14 -14.69 -2.13
C LYS A 152 -9.11 -14.42 -0.98
N PHE A 153 -10.36 -14.76 -1.20
CA PHE A 153 -11.43 -14.53 -0.22
C PHE A 153 -11.34 -15.46 0.99
N GLN A 154 -10.62 -16.56 0.86
CA GLN A 154 -10.31 -17.48 1.94
C GLN A 154 -8.89 -18.01 1.84
N GLY A 155 -8.29 -18.30 2.98
CA GLY A 155 -6.93 -18.83 2.97
C GLY A 155 -6.38 -19.17 4.34
N PHE A 156 -5.19 -19.74 4.29
CA PHE A 156 -4.32 -20.03 5.42
C PHE A 156 -2.90 -19.65 5.03
N GLU A 157 -2.19 -18.93 5.89
CA GLU A 157 -0.82 -18.51 5.65
C GLU A 157 0.02 -18.65 6.92
N THR A 158 1.22 -19.19 6.77
CA THR A 158 2.26 -19.10 7.79
C THR A 158 2.97 -17.77 7.63
N LEU A 159 2.73 -16.85 8.56
CA LEU A 159 3.38 -15.54 8.56
C LEU A 159 4.83 -15.69 9.04
N ASP A 160 5.07 -15.64 10.34
CA ASP A 160 6.41 -15.82 10.89
C ASP A 160 6.71 -17.29 11.15
N ALA A 161 7.93 -17.71 10.90
CA ALA A 161 8.44 -19.03 11.28
C ALA A 161 9.97 -18.96 11.34
N TYR A 162 10.52 -18.76 12.52
CA TYR A 162 11.97 -18.60 12.70
C TYR A 162 12.49 -19.23 13.98
N LEU A 163 13.78 -19.52 13.95
CA LEU A 163 14.59 -19.89 15.12
C LEU A 163 15.45 -18.70 15.51
N TRP A 164 15.70 -18.55 16.79
CA TRP A 164 16.62 -17.52 17.29
C TRP A 164 17.50 -18.05 18.41
N LYS A 165 18.69 -17.43 18.55
CA LYS A 165 19.63 -17.78 19.60
C LYS A 165 20.53 -16.61 19.97
N ASP A 166 20.76 -16.46 21.27
CA ASP A 166 21.73 -15.55 21.83
C ASP A 166 23.08 -16.25 22.02
N PHE A 167 24.11 -15.62 21.52
CA PHE A 167 25.50 -16.05 21.62
C PHE A 167 26.32 -14.99 22.35
N GLN A 168 27.51 -15.43 22.81
CA GLN A 168 28.55 -14.53 23.24
C GLN A 168 29.73 -14.65 22.27
N LEU A 169 30.00 -13.58 21.51
CA LEU A 169 31.12 -13.50 20.59
C LEU A 169 32.16 -12.51 21.12
N ALA A 170 33.33 -13.00 21.47
CA ALA A 170 34.40 -12.22 22.12
C ALA A 170 33.93 -11.47 23.39
N GLY A 171 33.06 -12.08 24.19
CA GLY A 171 32.48 -11.48 25.38
C GLY A 171 31.38 -10.42 25.12
N LYS A 172 30.89 -10.32 23.89
CA LYS A 172 29.85 -9.39 23.46
C LYS A 172 28.58 -10.14 23.06
N PRO A 173 27.38 -9.59 23.32
CA PRO A 173 26.12 -10.24 22.95
C PRO A 173 25.91 -10.23 21.44
N LEU A 174 25.51 -11.38 20.89
CA LEU A 174 25.13 -11.56 19.50
C LEU A 174 23.82 -12.33 19.43
N ASN A 175 22.73 -11.69 19.02
CA ASN A 175 21.49 -12.36 18.68
C ASN A 175 21.47 -12.72 17.20
N VAL A 176 21.08 -13.94 16.87
CA VAL A 176 20.94 -14.42 15.49
C VAL A 176 19.55 -15.01 15.32
N LYS A 177 18.87 -14.65 14.22
CA LYS A 177 17.58 -15.24 13.81
C LYS A 177 17.69 -15.79 12.39
N VAL A 178 17.05 -16.93 12.15
CA VAL A 178 16.98 -17.55 10.83
C VAL A 178 15.58 -18.08 10.57
N GLY A 179 15.02 -17.76 9.42
CA GLY A 179 13.69 -18.18 9.00
C GLY A 179 12.84 -17.01 8.51
N LYS A 180 11.54 -17.25 8.43
CA LYS A 180 10.55 -16.30 7.93
C LYS A 180 10.21 -15.27 9.01
N GLN A 181 10.62 -14.04 8.83
CA GLN A 181 10.55 -12.97 9.83
C GLN A 181 10.39 -11.58 9.20
N VAL A 182 9.88 -10.63 9.99
CA VAL A 182 9.84 -9.19 9.66
C VAL A 182 11.04 -8.52 10.30
N LEU A 183 11.69 -7.62 9.57
CA LEU A 183 12.77 -6.76 10.07
C LEU A 183 12.36 -5.31 9.96
N THR A 184 12.33 -4.58 11.07
CA THR A 184 11.92 -3.18 11.11
C THR A 184 13.12 -2.29 11.37
N TRP A 185 13.46 -1.45 10.39
CA TRP A 185 14.49 -0.41 10.46
C TRP A 185 13.85 0.97 10.27
N GLY A 186 14.51 2.02 10.79
CA GLY A 186 14.02 3.40 10.72
C GLY A 186 13.03 3.74 11.83
N GLU A 187 12.56 4.98 11.82
CA GLU A 187 11.76 5.58 12.89
C GLU A 187 10.38 6.06 12.41
N ALA A 188 10.15 6.17 11.08
CA ALA A 188 8.88 6.66 10.53
C ALA A 188 7.70 5.82 11.01
N LEU A 189 6.63 6.47 11.42
CA LEU A 189 5.40 5.83 11.93
C LEU A 189 4.34 5.67 10.84
N PHE A 190 4.08 6.73 10.08
CA PHE A 190 2.96 6.80 9.14
C PHE A 190 3.41 6.81 7.68
N PHE A 191 4.66 7.18 7.40
CA PHE A 191 5.15 7.29 6.04
C PHE A 191 5.99 6.10 5.64
N GLN A 192 5.62 5.51 4.53
CA GLN A 192 6.40 4.47 3.86
C GLN A 192 7.47 5.05 2.95
N ASN A 193 8.25 4.15 2.39
CA ASN A 193 9.38 4.47 1.52
C ASN A 193 10.45 5.32 2.20
N GLY A 194 10.48 5.29 3.53
CA GLY A 194 11.61 5.70 4.33
C GLY A 194 12.68 4.60 4.39
N ILE A 195 13.25 4.42 5.57
CA ILE A 195 14.25 3.37 5.83
C ILE A 195 13.57 1.99 5.91
N ASN A 196 12.32 1.92 6.41
CA ASN A 196 11.54 0.68 6.49
C ASN A 196 10.88 0.34 5.15
N ALA A 197 11.67 -0.06 4.15
CA ALA A 197 11.21 -0.38 2.80
C ALA A 197 11.46 -1.84 2.38
N ILE A 198 12.07 -2.66 3.25
CA ILE A 198 12.56 -3.99 2.91
C ILE A 198 11.51 -5.11 3.03
N ASN A 199 10.46 -4.92 3.83
CA ASN A 199 9.40 -5.91 3.96
C ASN A 199 8.31 -5.69 2.92
N PRO A 200 7.79 -6.77 2.29
CA PRO A 200 6.58 -6.68 1.50
C PRO A 200 5.34 -6.50 2.39
N LEU A 201 4.23 -6.10 1.79
CA LEU A 201 2.98 -5.82 2.46
C LEU A 201 1.82 -6.64 1.90
N ASP A 202 0.89 -7.02 2.76
CA ASP A 202 -0.43 -7.49 2.37
C ASP A 202 -1.42 -6.32 2.39
N VAL A 203 -1.57 -5.64 1.24
CA VAL A 203 -2.50 -4.52 1.09
C VAL A 203 -3.93 -4.99 1.26
N SER A 204 -4.24 -6.20 0.78
CA SER A 204 -5.58 -6.78 0.91
C SER A 204 -5.97 -7.02 2.38
N ALA A 205 -4.99 -7.37 3.22
CA ALA A 205 -5.23 -7.49 4.66
C ALA A 205 -5.55 -6.14 5.30
N PHE A 206 -4.83 -5.08 4.91
CA PHE A 206 -5.08 -3.74 5.46
C PHE A 206 -6.47 -3.19 5.12
N ASN A 207 -7.08 -3.65 4.04
CA ASN A 207 -8.42 -3.28 3.61
C ASN A 207 -9.53 -4.13 4.27
N ARG A 208 -9.19 -5.22 4.96
CA ARG A 208 -10.14 -6.05 5.71
C ARG A 208 -10.42 -5.47 7.10
N PRO A 209 -11.65 -5.61 7.66
CA PRO A 209 -11.97 -5.09 8.98
C PRO A 209 -11.13 -5.73 10.08
N GLY A 210 -10.79 -4.94 11.09
CA GLY A 210 -10.09 -5.39 12.28
C GLY A 210 -8.67 -5.91 12.04
N VAL A 211 -7.97 -5.42 11.01
CA VAL A 211 -6.58 -5.79 10.71
C VAL A 211 -5.64 -5.40 11.85
N GLU A 212 -4.65 -6.23 12.11
CA GLU A 212 -3.51 -5.91 12.95
C GLU A 212 -2.26 -5.70 12.09
N LEU A 213 -1.34 -4.82 12.52
CA LEU A 213 -0.13 -4.52 11.74
C LEU A 213 0.68 -5.78 11.39
N LYS A 214 0.76 -6.73 12.34
CA LYS A 214 1.45 -8.02 12.16
C LYS A 214 0.79 -8.95 11.12
N GLU A 215 -0.42 -8.62 10.66
CA GLU A 215 -1.07 -9.31 9.54
C GLU A 215 -0.71 -8.71 8.19
N GLY A 216 -0.39 -7.43 8.17
CA GLY A 216 -0.15 -6.67 6.94
C GLY A 216 1.31 -6.56 6.54
N GLN A 217 2.25 -6.71 7.47
CA GLN A 217 3.67 -6.81 7.13
C GLN A 217 4.02 -8.27 6.86
N LEU A 218 4.50 -8.57 5.65
CA LEU A 218 4.78 -9.93 5.24
C LEU A 218 6.21 -10.33 5.62
N PRO A 219 6.37 -11.38 6.43
CA PRO A 219 7.68 -11.94 6.74
C PRO A 219 8.36 -12.53 5.51
N VAL A 220 9.69 -12.43 5.45
CA VAL A 220 10.54 -12.99 4.39
C VAL A 220 11.56 -13.93 5.03
N GLU A 221 11.89 -15.01 4.34
CA GLU A 221 12.94 -15.94 4.76
C GLU A 221 14.30 -15.24 4.72
N MET A 222 14.93 -15.08 5.89
CA MET A 222 16.21 -14.41 6.02
C MET A 222 17.03 -14.90 7.20
N LEU A 223 18.32 -14.62 7.13
CA LEU A 223 19.22 -14.56 8.29
C LEU A 223 19.28 -13.10 8.74
N SER A 224 19.06 -12.84 10.01
CA SER A 224 19.32 -11.54 10.62
C SER A 224 20.17 -11.69 11.87
N PHE A 225 20.93 -10.66 12.21
CA PHE A 225 21.72 -10.61 13.43
C PHE A 225 21.72 -9.21 14.04
N ASN A 226 21.91 -9.16 15.36
CA ASN A 226 22.21 -7.95 16.13
C ASN A 226 23.42 -8.23 17.02
N PHE A 227 24.50 -7.48 16.83
CA PHE A 227 25.76 -7.64 17.54
C PHE A 227 26.08 -6.39 18.36
N GLY A 228 26.08 -6.52 19.68
CA GLY A 228 26.47 -5.46 20.61
C GLY A 228 27.99 -5.26 20.61
N LEU A 229 28.48 -4.23 19.93
CA LEU A 229 29.92 -3.90 19.88
C LEU A 229 30.42 -3.20 21.16
N SER A 230 29.55 -2.44 21.82
CA SER A 230 29.76 -1.85 23.15
C SER A 230 28.40 -1.61 23.82
N ASP A 231 28.38 -1.05 25.01
CA ASP A 231 27.15 -0.75 25.73
C ASP A 231 26.26 0.27 24.98
N THR A 232 26.86 1.05 24.08
CA THR A 232 26.19 2.13 23.33
C THR A 232 26.28 1.96 21.80
N LEU A 233 26.89 0.89 21.30
CA LEU A 233 27.08 0.69 19.86
C LEU A 233 26.68 -0.73 19.46
N SER A 234 25.79 -0.87 18.48
CA SER A 234 25.43 -2.15 17.90
C SER A 234 25.55 -2.15 16.37
N LEU A 235 25.75 -3.34 15.83
CA LEU A 235 25.75 -3.64 14.40
C LEU A 235 24.62 -4.63 14.12
N GLU A 236 23.73 -4.28 13.21
CA GLU A 236 22.67 -5.15 12.73
C GLU A 236 22.90 -5.50 11.26
N GLY A 237 22.38 -6.64 10.83
CA GLY A 237 22.42 -6.99 9.42
C GLY A 237 21.41 -8.08 9.07
N PHE A 238 21.12 -8.17 7.78
CA PHE A 238 20.29 -9.23 7.23
C PHE A 238 20.75 -9.66 5.85
N TYR A 239 20.35 -10.89 5.49
CA TYR A 239 20.40 -11.42 4.13
C TYR A 239 19.12 -12.22 3.88
N GLN A 240 18.34 -11.83 2.85
CA GLN A 240 17.13 -12.54 2.46
C GLN A 240 17.46 -13.67 1.49
N PHE A 241 16.79 -14.81 1.68
CA PHE A 241 17.00 -16.01 0.87
C PHE A 241 16.06 -16.13 -0.30
N ASN A 242 14.87 -15.49 -0.19
CA ASN A 242 13.82 -15.54 -1.19
C ASN A 242 13.30 -14.13 -1.48
N PHE A 243 12.87 -13.90 -2.70
CA PHE A 243 12.06 -12.74 -3.05
C PHE A 243 10.61 -12.98 -2.64
N ARG A 244 9.97 -11.96 -2.10
CA ARG A 244 8.51 -11.94 -1.85
C ARG A 244 7.95 -10.58 -2.27
N ALA A 245 6.92 -10.59 -3.12
CA ALA A 245 6.20 -9.40 -3.52
C ALA A 245 5.16 -8.99 -2.48
N SER A 246 4.76 -7.72 -2.48
CA SER A 246 3.56 -7.24 -1.80
C SER A 246 2.32 -7.78 -2.50
N VAL A 247 1.26 -8.03 -1.72
CA VAL A 247 -0.02 -8.53 -2.20
C VAL A 247 -0.99 -7.37 -2.34
N LEU A 248 -1.56 -7.20 -3.53
CA LEU A 248 -2.60 -6.20 -3.80
C LEU A 248 -3.99 -6.82 -3.66
N ASP A 249 -5.01 -5.98 -3.50
CA ASP A 249 -6.39 -6.40 -3.65
C ASP A 249 -6.63 -6.96 -5.06
N GLY A 250 -7.49 -7.94 -5.16
CA GLY A 250 -7.89 -8.50 -6.45
C GLY A 250 -8.77 -7.55 -7.27
N CYS A 251 -8.80 -7.78 -8.59
CA CYS A 251 -9.57 -6.96 -9.52
C CYS A 251 -11.07 -6.92 -9.19
N GLY A 252 -11.67 -5.75 -9.35
CA GLY A 252 -13.07 -5.52 -9.09
C GLY A 252 -13.47 -5.42 -7.63
N THR A 253 -12.53 -5.58 -6.66
CA THR A 253 -12.79 -5.33 -5.24
C THR A 253 -12.85 -3.83 -4.95
N PHE A 254 -13.48 -3.44 -3.84
CA PHE A 254 -13.83 -2.05 -3.56
C PHE A 254 -12.66 -1.07 -3.61
N PHE A 255 -11.49 -1.45 -3.09
CA PHE A 255 -10.32 -0.58 -3.02
C PHE A 255 -9.38 -0.70 -4.23
N GLN A 256 -9.63 -1.65 -5.14
CA GLN A 256 -8.79 -1.81 -6.32
C GLN A 256 -9.14 -0.75 -7.38
N ALA A 257 -8.10 -0.03 -7.83
CA ALA A 257 -8.22 1.05 -8.81
C ALA A 257 -7.59 0.73 -10.17
N ALA A 258 -7.13 -0.52 -10.38
CA ALA A 258 -6.53 -0.96 -11.64
C ALA A 258 -6.87 -2.42 -11.92
N ASP A 259 -7.79 -2.66 -12.84
CA ASP A 259 -8.41 -3.98 -13.11
C ASP A 259 -7.45 -4.96 -13.80
N PHE A 260 -6.26 -4.50 -14.17
CA PHE A 260 -5.23 -5.29 -14.86
C PHE A 260 -3.93 -5.44 -14.05
N ALA A 261 -3.75 -4.66 -12.99
CA ALA A 261 -2.48 -4.58 -12.28
C ALA A 261 -2.19 -5.77 -11.36
N PRO A 262 -3.14 -6.23 -10.52
CA PRO A 262 -2.89 -7.37 -9.63
C PRO A 262 -2.60 -8.64 -10.42
N GLU A 263 -1.84 -9.55 -9.81
CA GLU A 263 -1.59 -10.87 -10.39
C GLU A 263 -2.89 -11.65 -10.56
N GLY A 264 -3.06 -12.31 -11.70
CA GLY A 264 -4.29 -13.00 -12.07
C GLY A 264 -5.37 -12.11 -12.70
N CYS A 265 -5.14 -10.81 -12.83
CA CYS A 265 -6.06 -9.83 -13.41
C CYS A 265 -5.67 -9.42 -14.84
N GLY A 266 -6.57 -8.78 -15.55
CA GLY A 266 -6.38 -8.36 -16.95
C GLY A 266 -7.27 -9.14 -17.92
N PRO A 267 -7.16 -8.95 -19.25
CA PRO A 267 -6.20 -8.09 -19.97
C PRO A 267 -6.50 -6.58 -19.83
N ILE A 268 -5.62 -5.72 -20.34
CA ILE A 268 -5.94 -4.30 -20.54
C ILE A 268 -6.92 -4.20 -21.72
N ILE A 269 -8.06 -3.57 -21.51
CA ILE A 269 -9.03 -3.30 -22.57
C ILE A 269 -8.64 -1.98 -23.26
N ALA A 270 -8.47 -2.04 -24.56
CA ALA A 270 -8.05 -0.91 -25.39
C ALA A 270 -9.11 -0.65 -26.45
N GLY A 271 -10.15 0.08 -26.12
CA GLY A 271 -11.24 0.37 -27.03
C GLY A 271 -12.35 1.18 -26.37
N VAL A 272 -13.34 1.55 -27.16
CA VAL A 272 -14.43 2.45 -26.75
C VAL A 272 -15.70 1.74 -26.28
N SER A 273 -15.72 0.40 -26.28
CA SER A 273 -16.95 -0.38 -26.02
C SER A 273 -17.17 -0.76 -24.56
N GLY A 274 -16.25 -0.38 -23.66
CA GLY A 274 -16.25 -0.84 -22.28
C GLY A 274 -15.83 -2.30 -22.13
N ASP A 275 -15.76 -2.77 -20.90
CA ASP A 275 -15.18 -4.06 -20.56
C ASP A 275 -16.07 -5.00 -19.74
N ARG A 276 -17.35 -4.66 -19.57
CA ARG A 276 -18.31 -5.51 -18.85
C ARG A 276 -18.24 -6.98 -19.26
N THR A 277 -18.01 -7.22 -20.56
CA THR A 277 -17.65 -8.55 -21.02
C THR A 277 -16.38 -8.47 -21.85
N THR A 278 -15.29 -8.99 -21.34
CA THR A 278 -14.01 -9.09 -22.08
C THR A 278 -14.17 -9.87 -23.39
N ALA A 279 -15.19 -10.72 -23.51
CA ALA A 279 -15.47 -11.49 -24.71
C ALA A 279 -15.63 -10.63 -25.98
N ASN A 280 -16.15 -9.40 -25.87
CA ASN A 280 -16.24 -8.50 -27.03
C ASN A 280 -14.86 -8.00 -27.46
N ALA A 281 -14.06 -7.55 -26.51
CA ALA A 281 -12.68 -7.09 -26.77
C ALA A 281 -11.83 -8.25 -27.31
N LEU A 282 -11.95 -9.45 -26.75
CA LEU A 282 -11.25 -10.64 -27.25
C LEU A 282 -11.61 -10.97 -28.70
N ARG A 283 -12.90 -10.88 -29.06
CA ARG A 283 -13.35 -11.14 -30.44
C ARG A 283 -12.89 -10.05 -31.43
N SER A 284 -12.85 -8.81 -30.99
CA SER A 284 -12.46 -7.68 -31.85
C SER A 284 -10.96 -7.41 -31.88
N GLY A 285 -10.17 -8.06 -31.02
CA GLY A 285 -8.73 -7.82 -30.87
C GLY A 285 -8.41 -6.47 -30.23
N THR A 286 -9.37 -5.85 -29.53
CA THR A 286 -9.21 -4.53 -28.87
C THR A 286 -8.78 -4.70 -27.41
N TYR A 287 -7.76 -5.49 -27.17
CA TYR A 287 -7.19 -5.73 -25.85
C TYR A 287 -5.67 -5.94 -25.95
N ILE A 288 -4.97 -5.69 -24.87
CA ILE A 288 -3.55 -6.00 -24.71
C ILE A 288 -3.42 -7.15 -23.72
N PRO A 289 -2.97 -8.33 -24.14
CA PRO A 289 -2.84 -9.49 -23.28
C PRO A 289 -1.76 -9.29 -22.23
N ARG A 290 -1.99 -9.87 -21.04
CA ARG A 290 -0.97 -9.99 -19.99
C ARG A 290 0.03 -11.08 -20.38
N GLY A 291 1.30 -10.75 -20.32
CA GLY A 291 2.42 -11.69 -20.42
C GLY A 291 2.76 -12.30 -19.07
N GLN A 292 3.82 -13.10 -19.04
CA GLN A 292 4.34 -13.69 -17.82
C GLN A 292 4.96 -12.60 -16.94
N THR A 293 4.74 -12.70 -15.62
CA THR A 293 5.37 -11.83 -14.64
C THR A 293 6.88 -12.10 -14.57
N ASP A 294 7.65 -11.04 -14.62
CA ASP A 294 9.10 -11.06 -14.45
C ASP A 294 9.42 -10.82 -12.97
N TRP A 295 9.55 -11.92 -12.26
CA TRP A 295 9.83 -11.92 -10.82
C TRP A 295 11.28 -11.55 -10.57
N ALA A 296 11.53 -10.77 -9.51
CA ALA A 296 12.90 -10.52 -9.07
C ALA A 296 13.58 -11.81 -8.57
N SER A 297 14.91 -11.83 -8.63
CA SER A 297 15.71 -12.94 -8.13
C SER A 297 15.59 -13.09 -6.61
N ASP A 298 15.74 -14.32 -6.12
CA ASP A 298 15.74 -14.60 -4.68
C ASP A 298 16.99 -14.06 -3.96
N THR A 299 18.04 -13.76 -4.70
CA THR A 299 19.34 -13.33 -4.16
C THR A 299 19.56 -11.82 -4.33
N GLY A 300 20.61 -11.29 -3.67
CA GLY A 300 20.96 -9.87 -3.83
C GLY A 300 20.30 -8.94 -2.80
N GLN A 301 19.53 -9.46 -1.87
CA GLN A 301 18.82 -8.64 -0.88
C GLN A 301 19.49 -8.74 0.48
N TYR A 302 20.13 -7.66 0.90
CA TYR A 302 20.91 -7.60 2.15
C TYR A 302 21.01 -6.17 2.67
N GLY A 303 21.38 -6.04 3.94
CA GLY A 303 21.62 -4.72 4.52
C GLY A 303 22.41 -4.79 5.81
N LEU A 304 22.95 -3.63 6.18
CA LEU A 304 23.67 -3.38 7.42
C LEU A 304 23.16 -2.09 8.06
N ALA A 305 23.08 -2.10 9.39
CA ALA A 305 22.76 -0.93 10.19
C ALA A 305 23.73 -0.80 11.36
N VAL A 306 24.14 0.41 11.65
CA VAL A 306 24.91 0.76 12.85
C VAL A 306 24.03 1.65 13.71
N ARG A 307 23.84 1.28 14.98
CA ARG A 307 23.09 2.09 15.95
C ARG A 307 24.00 2.53 17.08
N LYS A 308 23.92 3.81 17.43
CA LYS A 308 24.72 4.44 18.48
C LYS A 308 23.82 5.18 19.45
N VAL A 309 23.86 4.80 20.72
CA VAL A 309 23.27 5.61 21.81
C VAL A 309 24.21 6.77 22.10
N LEU A 310 23.67 7.99 22.12
CA LEU A 310 24.36 9.25 22.34
C LEU A 310 24.10 9.69 23.80
N GLU A 311 24.96 9.26 24.71
CA GLU A 311 24.83 9.53 26.16
C GLU A 311 24.79 11.04 26.47
N ASP A 312 25.53 11.84 25.69
CA ASP A 312 25.54 13.32 25.83
C ASP A 312 24.25 14.00 25.35
N LEU A 313 23.32 13.27 24.72
CA LEU A 313 22.02 13.75 24.21
C LEU A 313 20.85 12.97 24.84
N ASP A 314 20.87 12.80 26.15
CA ASP A 314 19.82 12.11 26.89
C ASP A 314 19.50 10.71 26.32
N ASP A 315 20.56 9.94 26.00
CA ASP A 315 20.49 8.59 25.41
C ASP A 315 19.74 8.53 24.06
N ALA A 316 19.76 9.59 23.28
CA ALA A 316 19.21 9.57 21.93
C ALA A 316 19.92 8.50 21.08
N GLU A 317 19.19 7.82 20.21
CA GLU A 317 19.71 6.80 19.32
C GLU A 317 19.90 7.33 17.90
N LEU A 318 21.14 7.26 17.41
CA LEU A 318 21.50 7.53 16.03
C LEU A 318 21.61 6.20 15.26
N GLY A 319 20.87 6.07 14.16
CA GLY A 319 20.95 4.95 13.23
C GLY A 319 21.56 5.36 11.88
N ILE A 320 22.40 4.51 11.30
CA ILE A 320 22.93 4.64 9.93
C ILE A 320 22.68 3.33 9.22
N TYR A 321 22.10 3.39 8.02
CA TYR A 321 21.58 2.21 7.32
C TYR A 321 22.05 2.15 5.87
N TYR A 322 22.31 0.94 5.42
CA TYR A 322 22.46 0.61 4.01
C TYR A 322 21.68 -0.67 3.71
N ALA A 323 20.92 -0.68 2.62
CA ALA A 323 20.29 -1.88 2.11
C ALA A 323 20.32 -1.93 0.58
N ASN A 324 20.42 -3.14 0.04
CA ASN A 324 20.12 -3.48 -1.34
C ASN A 324 18.92 -4.42 -1.33
N TYR A 325 17.86 -4.06 -2.04
CA TYR A 325 16.62 -4.84 -2.07
C TYR A 325 15.94 -4.75 -3.43
N HIS A 326 14.97 -5.62 -3.68
CA HIS A 326 14.17 -5.62 -4.89
C HIS A 326 12.81 -4.96 -4.63
N SER A 327 12.23 -4.34 -5.66
CA SER A 327 10.92 -3.67 -5.53
C SER A 327 9.86 -4.64 -5.01
N ARG A 328 9.14 -4.22 -3.97
CA ARG A 328 8.02 -5.02 -3.41
C ARG A 328 6.72 -4.86 -4.18
N PHE A 329 6.64 -3.86 -5.03
CA PHE A 329 5.52 -3.61 -5.93
C PHE A 329 5.98 -3.70 -7.38
N ALA A 330 5.11 -4.23 -8.23
CA ALA A 330 5.41 -4.35 -9.64
C ALA A 330 5.43 -2.99 -10.33
N SER A 331 6.35 -2.83 -11.26
CA SER A 331 6.25 -1.91 -12.40
C SER A 331 5.72 -2.68 -13.61
N PHE A 332 5.42 -1.99 -14.70
CA PHE A 332 4.90 -2.62 -15.91
C PHE A 332 5.86 -2.44 -17.07
N ASN A 333 6.19 -3.53 -17.73
CA ASN A 333 6.88 -3.56 -19.00
C ASN A 333 5.94 -4.08 -20.08
N GLY A 334 6.35 -4.07 -21.32
CA GLY A 334 5.58 -4.66 -22.39
C GLY A 334 6.32 -4.78 -23.71
N THR A 335 5.60 -5.22 -24.72
CA THR A 335 6.10 -5.34 -26.09
C THR A 335 5.19 -4.55 -27.02
N ALA A 336 5.78 -3.67 -27.82
CA ALA A 336 5.03 -2.85 -28.76
C ALA A 336 4.35 -3.73 -29.83
N THR A 337 3.14 -3.33 -30.24
CA THR A 337 2.39 -4.03 -31.29
C THR A 337 3.24 -4.23 -32.56
N THR A 338 3.11 -5.39 -33.18
CA THR A 338 3.78 -5.68 -34.46
C THR A 338 3.03 -5.09 -35.64
N GLN A 339 1.75 -4.72 -35.47
CA GLN A 339 0.91 -4.16 -36.54
C GLN A 339 0.44 -2.75 -36.17
N ALA A 340 0.66 -1.79 -37.06
CA ALA A 340 0.15 -0.45 -36.89
C ALA A 340 -1.35 -0.37 -37.21
N GLY A 341 -2.11 0.40 -36.41
CA GLY A 341 -3.53 0.67 -36.65
C GLY A 341 -4.43 0.23 -35.49
N LEU A 342 -5.66 0.72 -35.48
CA LEU A 342 -6.66 0.51 -34.42
C LEU A 342 -7.28 -0.91 -34.38
N ALA A 343 -6.88 -1.83 -35.23
CA ALA A 343 -7.22 -3.24 -35.20
C ALA A 343 -5.95 -4.04 -34.90
N ASN A 344 -6.02 -4.99 -33.95
CA ASN A 344 -4.91 -5.88 -33.55
C ASN A 344 -4.05 -5.35 -32.39
N PHE A 345 -4.65 -4.70 -31.39
CA PHE A 345 -3.97 -4.37 -30.13
C PHE A 345 -3.41 -5.60 -29.43
N ASN A 346 -4.03 -6.76 -29.65
CA ASN A 346 -3.63 -8.06 -29.11
C ASN A 346 -2.28 -8.60 -29.65
N THR A 347 -1.62 -7.89 -30.55
CA THR A 347 -0.22 -8.15 -30.93
C THR A 347 0.80 -7.39 -30.06
N ALA A 348 0.36 -6.48 -29.23
CA ALA A 348 1.12 -5.95 -28.10
C ALA A 348 0.97 -6.89 -26.88
N SER A 349 1.78 -6.71 -25.86
CA SER A 349 1.63 -7.35 -24.57
C SER A 349 2.13 -6.44 -23.45
N TYR A 350 1.63 -6.66 -22.22
CA TYR A 350 2.21 -6.07 -21.02
C TYR A 350 2.51 -7.15 -19.99
N ASN A 351 3.43 -6.90 -19.08
CA ASN A 351 3.76 -7.80 -17.98
C ASN A 351 4.16 -7.02 -16.74
N SER A 352 3.89 -7.59 -15.58
CA SER A 352 4.45 -7.12 -14.32
C SER A 352 5.94 -7.44 -14.26
N VAL A 353 6.74 -6.50 -13.75
CA VAL A 353 8.17 -6.68 -13.50
C VAL A 353 8.51 -6.13 -12.11
N TYR A 354 9.40 -6.80 -11.42
CA TYR A 354 9.89 -6.37 -10.10
C TYR A 354 11.34 -5.89 -10.23
N PRO A 355 11.57 -4.55 -10.35
CA PRO A 355 12.91 -4.00 -10.52
C PRO A 355 13.84 -4.39 -9.37
N GLU A 356 15.01 -4.92 -9.72
CA GLU A 356 16.01 -5.40 -8.77
C GLU A 356 17.00 -4.30 -8.34
N ASP A 357 17.78 -4.57 -7.29
CA ASP A 357 18.96 -3.80 -6.84
C ASP A 357 18.67 -2.32 -6.56
N ILE A 358 17.60 -2.05 -5.83
CA ILE A 358 17.33 -0.72 -5.28
C ILE A 358 18.24 -0.52 -4.08
N ARG A 359 19.11 0.50 -4.14
CA ARG A 359 20.00 0.87 -3.06
C ARG A 359 19.33 1.88 -2.15
N LEU A 360 19.39 1.63 -0.85
CA LEU A 360 18.89 2.50 0.20
C LEU A 360 20.04 2.93 1.10
N TYR A 361 20.16 4.23 1.32
CA TYR A 361 21.00 4.84 2.34
C TYR A 361 20.09 5.59 3.31
N GLY A 362 20.28 5.37 4.61
CA GLY A 362 19.42 5.97 5.63
C GLY A 362 20.21 6.50 6.82
N ILE A 363 19.67 7.53 7.45
CA ILE A 363 20.09 8.01 8.76
C ILE A 363 18.84 8.32 9.58
N SER A 364 18.82 7.91 10.84
CA SER A 364 17.73 8.23 11.76
C SER A 364 18.26 8.74 13.10
N LEU A 365 17.44 9.52 13.77
CA LEU A 365 17.67 9.98 15.14
C LEU A 365 16.35 9.88 15.90
N SER A 366 16.38 9.28 17.08
CA SER A 366 15.22 9.23 17.99
C SER A 366 15.67 9.47 19.43
N GLY A 367 14.80 10.12 20.22
CA GLY A 367 15.11 10.44 21.61
C GLY A 367 13.91 11.03 22.34
N VAL A 368 14.14 11.55 23.54
CA VAL A 368 13.08 12.17 24.36
C VAL A 368 13.46 13.64 24.64
N VAL A 369 12.57 14.55 24.31
CA VAL A 369 12.73 15.98 24.56
C VAL A 369 11.60 16.49 25.44
N GLY A 370 11.93 16.89 26.68
CA GLY A 370 10.93 17.40 27.62
C GLY A 370 9.82 16.40 28.00
N GLY A 371 10.08 15.10 27.88
CA GLY A 371 9.11 14.03 28.14
C GLY A 371 8.42 13.48 26.88
N THR A 372 8.49 14.21 25.77
CA THR A 372 7.90 13.80 24.48
C THR A 372 8.93 12.99 23.66
N ALA A 373 8.56 11.82 23.16
CA ALA A 373 9.39 11.06 22.24
C ALA A 373 9.38 11.76 20.86
N VAL A 374 10.56 12.05 20.33
CA VAL A 374 10.77 12.67 19.02
C VAL A 374 11.63 11.76 18.15
N PHE A 375 11.37 11.75 16.85
CA PHE A 375 12.11 10.93 15.91
C PHE A 375 12.13 11.59 14.54
N GLY A 376 13.18 11.30 13.79
CA GLY A 376 13.28 11.72 12.40
C GLY A 376 14.19 10.81 11.62
N GLU A 377 13.96 10.73 10.32
CA GLU A 377 14.80 9.95 9.41
C GLU A 377 14.93 10.62 8.05
N LEU A 378 16.07 10.38 7.43
CA LEU A 378 16.33 10.72 6.04
C LEU A 378 16.73 9.46 5.29
N SER A 379 16.05 9.16 4.19
CA SER A 379 16.41 8.09 3.27
C SER A 379 16.75 8.64 1.90
N TYR A 380 17.70 7.99 1.22
CA TYR A 380 18.11 8.27 -0.14
C TYR A 380 18.18 7.00 -0.96
N ARG A 381 17.51 6.99 -2.10
CA ARG A 381 17.53 5.91 -3.08
C ARG A 381 17.95 6.48 -4.44
N PRO A 382 19.20 6.23 -4.89
CA PRO A 382 19.71 6.78 -6.16
C PRO A 382 19.02 6.20 -7.39
N ASN A 383 18.32 5.11 -7.26
CA ASN A 383 17.78 4.32 -8.36
C ASN A 383 16.38 3.74 -8.08
N GLN A 384 15.53 4.54 -7.45
CA GLN A 384 14.13 4.18 -7.19
C GLN A 384 13.37 4.04 -8.53
N PRO A 385 12.74 2.90 -8.84
CA PRO A 385 11.89 2.80 -10.02
C PRO A 385 10.61 3.63 -9.82
N LEU A 386 10.32 4.52 -10.77
CA LEU A 386 9.09 5.31 -10.84
C LEU A 386 8.35 4.96 -12.13
N GLY A 387 7.09 4.53 -12.00
CA GLY A 387 6.26 4.13 -13.14
C GLY A 387 5.75 5.33 -13.93
N PHE A 388 5.80 5.25 -15.25
CA PHE A 388 5.13 6.20 -16.13
C PHE A 388 3.60 6.08 -16.01
N ASN A 389 2.89 7.09 -16.51
CA ASN A 389 1.44 7.03 -16.60
C ASN A 389 0.98 5.82 -17.44
N GLY A 390 -0.01 5.09 -16.94
CA GLY A 390 -0.48 3.86 -17.59
C GLY A 390 -1.05 4.08 -18.98
N ASN A 391 -1.80 5.17 -19.20
CA ASN A 391 -2.36 5.49 -20.51
C ASN A 391 -1.28 5.92 -21.53
N ASP A 392 -0.26 6.65 -21.09
CA ASP A 392 0.90 6.96 -21.93
C ASP A 392 1.67 5.68 -22.31
N THR A 393 1.85 4.78 -21.34
CA THR A 393 2.49 3.48 -21.59
C THR A 393 1.70 2.65 -22.59
N VAL A 394 0.37 2.54 -22.44
CA VAL A 394 -0.51 1.85 -23.41
C VAL A 394 -0.38 2.45 -24.80
N GLN A 395 -0.38 3.78 -24.93
CA GLN A 395 -0.20 4.42 -26.22
C GLN A 395 1.16 4.12 -26.85
N PHE A 396 2.21 4.02 -26.03
CA PHE A 396 3.53 3.65 -26.52
C PHE A 396 3.57 2.19 -26.96
N LEU A 397 2.94 1.28 -26.24
CA LEU A 397 2.74 -0.13 -26.67
C LEU A 397 2.00 -0.21 -28.02
N LEU A 398 1.05 0.69 -28.26
CA LEU A 398 0.31 0.77 -29.52
C LEU A 398 1.05 1.54 -30.62
N ARG A 399 2.31 1.89 -30.39
CA ARG A 399 3.20 2.60 -31.31
C ARG A 399 2.73 4.01 -31.67
N SER A 400 2.12 4.71 -30.73
CA SER A 400 1.89 6.14 -30.87
C SER A 400 3.25 6.88 -30.92
N PRO A 401 3.45 7.80 -31.87
CA PRO A 401 4.72 8.52 -32.03
C PRO A 401 4.90 9.64 -30.99
N ASN A 402 3.96 9.81 -30.06
CA ASN A 402 3.89 11.00 -29.21
C ASN A 402 3.51 10.59 -27.80
N THR A 403 4.52 10.22 -27.05
CA THR A 403 4.47 9.80 -25.67
C THR A 403 5.70 10.36 -24.95
N PRO A 404 5.70 10.43 -23.62
CA PRO A 404 6.87 10.91 -22.88
C PRO A 404 8.09 9.96 -22.92
N PHE A 405 7.99 8.81 -23.60
CA PHE A 405 9.07 7.82 -23.68
C PHE A 405 10.13 8.14 -24.75
N THR A 406 9.78 8.90 -25.78
CA THR A 406 10.68 9.21 -26.90
C THR A 406 10.51 10.66 -27.35
N ALA A 407 11.43 11.13 -28.18
CA ALA A 407 11.29 12.44 -28.81
C ALA A 407 9.96 12.51 -29.60
N PRO A 408 9.29 13.68 -29.64
CA PRO A 408 8.04 13.87 -30.37
C PRO A 408 8.16 13.41 -31.84
N GLY A 409 7.19 12.66 -32.31
CA GLY A 409 7.16 12.10 -33.65
C GLY A 409 7.84 10.74 -33.81
N VAL A 410 8.42 10.18 -32.75
CA VAL A 410 9.15 8.91 -32.81
C VAL A 410 8.31 7.80 -32.16
N ALA A 411 7.81 6.88 -32.98
CA ALA A 411 7.14 5.67 -32.52
C ALA A 411 8.15 4.55 -32.20
N PRO A 412 7.87 3.65 -31.26
CA PRO A 412 8.70 2.47 -31.06
C PRO A 412 8.67 1.55 -32.29
N ALA A 413 9.74 0.78 -32.50
CA ALA A 413 9.75 -0.24 -33.53
C ALA A 413 8.70 -1.32 -33.27
N ALA A 414 8.24 -2.00 -34.32
CA ALA A 414 7.32 -3.12 -34.18
C ALA A 414 7.96 -4.25 -33.36
N GLY A 415 7.26 -4.72 -32.33
CA GLY A 415 7.77 -5.75 -31.42
C GLY A 415 8.90 -5.30 -30.49
N ALA A 416 9.16 -3.99 -30.37
CA ALA A 416 10.18 -3.49 -29.45
C ALA A 416 9.79 -3.72 -27.98
N PRO A 417 10.73 -4.09 -27.12
CA PRO A 417 10.49 -4.11 -25.67
C PRO A 417 10.32 -2.67 -25.17
N ILE A 418 9.37 -2.50 -24.27
CA ILE A 418 9.04 -1.21 -23.62
C ILE A 418 9.23 -1.38 -22.12
N GLU A 419 10.01 -0.50 -21.53
CA GLU A 419 10.16 -0.36 -20.10
C GLU A 419 9.22 0.74 -19.58
N GLY A 420 8.23 0.38 -18.78
CA GLY A 420 7.19 1.32 -18.32
C GLY A 420 7.55 2.04 -17.02
N TYR A 421 8.82 2.06 -16.62
CA TYR A 421 9.34 2.79 -15.47
C TYR A 421 10.73 3.36 -15.80
N GLN A 422 11.17 4.29 -14.97
CA GLN A 422 12.54 4.81 -15.01
C GLN A 422 13.10 4.88 -13.57
N ARG A 423 14.40 4.63 -13.44
CA ARG A 423 15.09 4.74 -12.15
C ARG A 423 15.49 6.18 -11.89
N MET A 424 15.00 6.73 -10.78
CA MET A 424 15.20 8.13 -10.38
C MET A 424 15.83 8.21 -9.00
N PRO A 425 16.64 9.26 -8.72
CA PRO A 425 17.09 9.55 -7.36
C PRO A 425 15.93 10.13 -6.53
N VAL A 426 15.61 9.46 -5.41
CA VAL A 426 14.53 9.88 -4.52
C VAL A 426 15.05 10.04 -3.10
N TYR A 427 14.74 11.18 -2.51
CA TYR A 427 14.99 11.49 -1.10
C TYR A 427 13.66 11.53 -0.36
N GLN A 428 13.65 11.05 0.88
CA GLN A 428 12.54 11.24 1.79
C GLN A 428 13.06 11.61 3.16
N PHE A 429 12.52 12.70 3.72
CA PHE A 429 12.72 13.08 5.10
C PHE A 429 11.41 13.02 5.85
N SER A 430 11.42 12.46 7.07
CA SER A 430 10.30 12.51 8.00
C SER A 430 10.74 13.01 9.37
N LEU A 431 9.82 13.66 10.08
CA LEU A 431 9.98 14.11 11.45
C LEU A 431 8.66 13.90 12.19
N GLY A 432 8.72 13.28 13.34
CA GLY A 432 7.53 13.01 14.13
C GLY A 432 7.77 13.07 15.62
N ALA A 433 6.65 13.07 16.35
CA ALA A 433 6.65 13.03 17.82
C ALA A 433 5.43 12.23 18.32
N THR A 434 5.60 11.62 19.50
CA THR A 434 4.53 10.92 20.22
C THR A 434 4.62 11.22 21.70
N ASP A 435 3.44 11.33 22.35
CA ASP A 435 3.40 11.53 23.80
C ASP A 435 2.08 11.01 24.38
N THR A 436 2.05 10.86 25.70
CA THR A 436 0.86 10.49 26.46
C THR A 436 0.67 11.46 27.63
N ILE A 437 -0.43 12.21 27.59
CA ILE A 437 -0.77 13.24 28.57
C ILE A 437 -1.86 12.67 29.50
N PRO A 438 -1.64 12.61 30.84
CA PRO A 438 -2.63 12.10 31.78
C PRO A 438 -3.74 13.13 32.04
N ASN A 439 -4.94 12.65 32.37
CA ASN A 439 -6.08 13.42 32.85
C ASN A 439 -6.57 14.51 31.88
N VAL A 440 -6.75 14.16 30.60
CA VAL A 440 -7.26 15.07 29.56
C VAL A 440 -8.74 14.79 29.31
N LEU A 441 -9.60 15.84 29.36
CA LEU A 441 -11.06 15.75 29.07
C LEU A 441 -11.80 14.66 29.87
N GLY A 442 -11.33 14.35 31.08
CA GLY A 442 -11.89 13.28 31.92
C GLY A 442 -11.44 11.87 31.57
N ALA A 443 -10.63 11.69 30.54
CA ALA A 443 -9.93 10.45 30.26
C ALA A 443 -8.71 10.30 31.17
N GLN A 444 -8.35 9.07 31.51
CA GLN A 444 -7.12 8.79 32.26
C GLN A 444 -5.87 9.19 31.50
N ARG A 445 -5.92 9.10 30.15
CA ARG A 445 -4.81 9.50 29.29
C ARG A 445 -5.30 9.94 27.93
N PHE A 446 -4.54 10.83 27.33
CA PHE A 446 -4.59 11.19 25.92
C PHE A 446 -3.27 10.80 25.27
N ALA A 447 -3.29 9.82 24.37
CA ALA A 447 -2.14 9.45 23.56
C ALA A 447 -2.25 10.14 22.19
N TRP A 448 -1.15 10.73 21.72
CA TRP A 448 -1.10 11.36 20.42
C TRP A 448 0.18 11.02 19.66
N ALA A 449 0.08 11.07 18.34
CA ALA A 449 1.20 10.95 17.42
C ALA A 449 1.01 11.96 16.28
N ALA A 450 2.10 12.59 15.87
CA ALA A 450 2.15 13.49 14.73
C ALA A 450 3.41 13.21 13.92
N GLU A 451 3.29 13.18 12.59
CA GLU A 451 4.43 13.03 11.70
C GLU A 451 4.20 13.82 10.43
N GLY A 452 5.22 14.55 9.98
CA GLY A 452 5.30 15.17 8.67
C GLY A 452 6.39 14.54 7.84
N ALA A 453 6.19 14.44 6.53
CA ALA A 453 7.22 13.97 5.62
C ALA A 453 7.23 14.76 4.32
N VAL A 454 8.40 14.81 3.70
CA VAL A 454 8.65 15.43 2.41
C VAL A 454 9.42 14.47 1.52
N ASN A 455 9.01 14.37 0.25
CA ASN A 455 9.71 13.66 -0.80
C ASN A 455 10.35 14.67 -1.77
N HIS A 456 11.53 14.34 -2.27
CA HIS A 456 12.19 15.04 -3.35
C HIS A 456 12.65 14.05 -4.41
N ILE A 457 12.19 14.23 -5.65
CA ILE A 457 12.64 13.47 -6.82
C ILE A 457 13.63 14.35 -7.57
N ALA A 458 14.91 14.00 -7.51
CA ALA A 458 15.93 14.75 -8.20
C ALA A 458 15.94 14.42 -9.71
N ASP A 459 16.35 15.39 -10.51
CA ASP A 459 16.48 15.25 -11.97
C ASP A 459 15.17 14.85 -12.69
N LEU A 460 14.01 15.23 -12.12
CA LEU A 460 12.70 14.88 -12.68
C LEU A 460 12.52 15.41 -14.12
N GLY A 461 12.92 16.66 -14.39
CA GLY A 461 12.82 17.28 -15.70
C GLY A 461 11.39 17.26 -16.26
N ASP A 462 11.26 16.89 -17.52
CA ASP A 462 9.96 16.79 -18.22
C ASP A 462 9.33 15.39 -18.12
N GLN A 463 9.82 14.51 -17.25
CA GLN A 463 9.28 13.16 -17.07
C GLN A 463 7.87 13.20 -16.46
N ARG A 464 7.02 12.24 -16.87
CA ARG A 464 5.60 12.15 -16.46
C ARG A 464 5.35 10.83 -15.74
N PHE A 465 5.63 10.80 -14.45
CA PHE A 465 5.41 9.64 -13.58
C PHE A 465 4.10 9.74 -12.81
N GLY A 466 3.57 8.59 -12.40
CA GLY A 466 2.36 8.50 -11.60
C GLY A 466 1.10 8.93 -12.33
N ARG A 467 0.22 9.60 -11.67
CA ARG A 467 -1.15 10.00 -12.05
C ARG A 467 -2.02 8.81 -12.50
N SER A 468 -3.22 8.71 -11.92
CA SER A 468 -4.19 7.67 -12.29
C SER A 468 -4.61 7.75 -13.75
N GLY A 469 -4.82 6.59 -14.39
CA GLY A 469 -5.38 6.48 -15.72
C GLY A 469 -6.77 7.13 -15.87
N ALA A 470 -7.53 7.24 -14.79
CA ALA A 470 -8.82 7.93 -14.76
C ALA A 470 -8.75 9.38 -15.28
N TYR A 471 -7.60 10.02 -15.18
CA TYR A 471 -7.35 11.39 -15.61
C TYR A 471 -6.60 11.50 -16.95
N GLY A 472 -6.59 10.44 -17.74
CA GLY A 472 -6.08 10.43 -19.09
C GLY A 472 -4.55 10.44 -19.19
N ARG A 473 -4.05 11.04 -20.25
CA ARG A 473 -2.64 11.04 -20.66
C ARG A 473 -1.97 12.37 -20.42
N SER A 474 -0.63 12.39 -20.55
CA SER A 474 0.13 13.63 -20.56
C SER A 474 -0.16 14.48 -21.83
N GLU A 475 0.11 15.77 -21.76
CA GLU A 475 0.02 16.67 -22.90
C GLU A 475 0.90 16.22 -24.07
N LEU A 476 2.07 15.66 -23.79
CA LEU A 476 3.01 15.18 -24.81
C LEU A 476 2.42 14.07 -25.68
N SER A 477 1.54 13.23 -25.14
CA SER A 477 0.88 12.16 -25.88
C SER A 477 -0.14 12.66 -26.91
N THR A 478 -0.59 13.88 -26.78
CA THR A 478 -1.71 14.44 -27.54
C THR A 478 -1.30 15.51 -28.55
N ALA A 479 -0.29 16.29 -28.22
CA ALA A 479 0.18 17.43 -29.00
C ALA A 479 0.59 17.10 -30.44
N ALA A 480 0.77 15.85 -30.75
CA ALA A 480 1.39 15.48 -31.99
C ALA A 480 0.52 14.67 -32.95
N PHE A 481 -0.74 14.40 -32.63
CA PHE A 481 -1.67 13.95 -33.65
C PHE A 481 -2.01 15.10 -34.65
N ASP A 482 -2.04 16.31 -34.18
CA ASP A 482 -2.20 17.52 -34.97
C ASP A 482 -1.84 18.73 -34.09
N PRO A 483 -0.66 19.37 -34.28
CA PRO A 483 -0.28 20.54 -33.51
C PRO A 483 -1.24 21.73 -33.66
N SER A 484 -2.10 21.72 -34.66
CA SER A 484 -3.18 22.69 -34.84
C SER A 484 -4.48 22.33 -34.08
N LYS A 485 -4.52 21.15 -33.44
CA LYS A 485 -5.68 20.64 -32.71
C LYS A 485 -5.28 20.04 -31.35
N PRO A 486 -4.99 20.85 -30.38
CA PRO A 486 -4.36 20.43 -29.12
C PRO A 486 -5.19 19.53 -28.22
N ALA A 487 -6.37 19.10 -28.58
CA ALA A 487 -7.26 18.34 -27.67
C ALA A 487 -7.81 17.03 -28.28
N THR A 488 -7.08 16.37 -29.17
CA THR A 488 -7.68 15.31 -30.00
C THR A 488 -7.90 13.95 -29.32
N PHE A 489 -7.30 13.64 -28.17
CA PHE A 489 -7.58 12.34 -27.51
C PHE A 489 -8.92 12.33 -26.78
N CYS A 490 -9.23 13.36 -26.03
CA CYS A 490 -10.53 13.49 -25.37
C CYS A 490 -11.64 13.85 -26.36
N THR A 491 -11.26 14.31 -27.56
CA THR A 491 -12.16 14.66 -28.67
C THR A 491 -12.05 13.69 -29.86
N ALA A 492 -11.44 12.51 -29.70
CA ALA A 492 -11.20 11.59 -30.81
C ALA A 492 -12.50 11.20 -31.53
N PRO A 493 -12.53 11.13 -32.86
CA PRO A 493 -13.74 10.85 -33.65
C PRO A 493 -14.46 9.54 -33.32
N GLY A 494 -13.77 8.57 -32.70
CA GLY A 494 -14.35 7.31 -32.24
C GLY A 494 -15.22 7.41 -30.99
N THR A 495 -15.12 8.50 -30.25
CA THR A 495 -15.95 8.78 -29.07
C THR A 495 -17.27 9.50 -29.43
N ALA A 496 -17.44 9.92 -30.68
CA ALA A 496 -18.60 10.68 -31.15
C ALA A 496 -19.95 9.93 -31.03
N ASN A 497 -19.93 8.61 -30.85
CA ASN A 497 -21.14 7.79 -30.64
C ASN A 497 -21.46 7.55 -29.16
N LEU A 498 -20.65 8.08 -28.25
CA LEU A 498 -20.79 7.94 -26.81
C LEU A 498 -21.12 9.33 -26.31
N ASP A 499 -22.32 9.81 -26.13
CA ASP A 499 -22.61 11.14 -25.55
C ASP A 499 -21.38 12.05 -25.41
N ALA A 500 -20.70 12.17 -26.52
CA ALA A 500 -19.32 12.69 -26.60
C ALA A 500 -19.20 14.09 -25.99
N GLY A 501 -20.29 14.87 -26.02
CA GLY A 501 -20.35 16.19 -25.40
C GLY A 501 -20.12 16.18 -23.89
N ARG A 502 -20.60 15.16 -23.16
CA ARG A 502 -20.44 15.06 -21.71
C ARG A 502 -19.06 14.56 -21.28
N ILE A 503 -18.54 13.57 -22.00
CA ILE A 503 -17.15 13.11 -21.77
C ILE A 503 -16.17 14.24 -22.09
N LEU A 504 -16.46 15.02 -23.12
CA LEU A 504 -15.67 16.18 -23.50
C LEU A 504 -15.70 17.30 -22.46
N GLU A 505 -16.87 17.60 -21.87
CA GLU A 505 -17.00 18.64 -20.85
C GLU A 505 -16.24 18.28 -19.56
N LEU A 506 -16.30 17.03 -19.12
CA LEU A 506 -15.73 16.61 -17.84
C LEU A 506 -14.23 16.36 -17.87
N ASN A 507 -13.69 15.93 -19.00
CA ASN A 507 -12.28 15.62 -19.13
C ASN A 507 -11.48 16.68 -19.92
N GLN A 508 -12.08 17.74 -20.41
CA GLN A 508 -11.35 18.81 -21.08
C GLN A 508 -10.34 19.50 -20.17
N ASP A 509 -10.65 19.64 -18.89
CA ASP A 509 -9.77 20.29 -17.91
C ASP A 509 -8.65 19.34 -17.41
N ASN A 510 -8.88 18.01 -17.43
CA ASN A 510 -7.99 17.03 -16.83
C ASN A 510 -7.29 16.13 -17.87
N CYS A 511 -7.82 16.04 -19.07
CA CYS A 511 -7.27 15.27 -20.16
C CYS A 511 -6.29 16.13 -20.97
N ASN A 512 -5.10 15.59 -21.25
CA ASN A 512 -4.02 16.30 -21.95
C ASN A 512 -3.40 17.45 -21.13
N ASP A 513 -3.47 17.35 -19.83
CA ASP A 513 -2.87 18.27 -18.89
C ASP A 513 -1.59 17.66 -18.30
N ASN A 514 -0.64 18.49 -17.94
CA ASN A 514 0.58 18.07 -17.23
C ASN A 514 0.46 18.18 -15.72
N ARG A 515 -0.67 18.58 -15.18
CA ARG A 515 -0.95 18.57 -13.73
C ARG A 515 -1.22 17.16 -13.22
N GLY A 516 -1.03 16.93 -11.94
CA GLY A 516 -1.29 15.64 -11.29
C GLY A 516 -0.24 14.57 -11.49
N PHE A 517 0.82 14.82 -12.27
CA PHE A 517 2.01 13.98 -12.35
C PHE A 517 2.96 14.30 -11.19
N PHE A 518 3.92 13.40 -10.94
CA PHE A 518 4.91 13.60 -9.89
C PHE A 518 5.65 14.94 -10.07
N THR A 519 5.83 15.62 -8.96
CA THR A 519 6.53 16.90 -8.84
C THR A 519 7.90 16.70 -8.21
N ASP A 520 8.82 17.66 -8.38
CA ASP A 520 10.14 17.61 -7.73
C ASP A 520 10.03 17.50 -6.22
N TRP A 521 9.05 18.15 -5.64
CA TRP A 521 8.75 18.13 -4.22
C TRP A 521 7.30 17.77 -3.96
N SER A 522 7.08 17.00 -2.90
CA SER A 522 5.74 16.73 -2.39
C SER A 522 5.81 16.50 -0.88
N TRP A 523 4.78 16.93 -0.13
CA TRP A 523 4.79 16.80 1.31
C TRP A 523 3.39 16.73 1.92
N GLY A 524 3.34 16.22 3.14
CA GLY A 524 2.11 16.13 3.91
C GLY A 524 2.36 15.72 5.35
N TYR A 525 1.28 15.59 6.13
CA TYR A 525 1.36 15.21 7.52
C TYR A 525 0.22 14.26 7.93
N ARG A 526 0.46 13.55 9.02
CA ARG A 526 -0.46 12.60 9.64
C ARG A 526 -0.56 12.90 11.12
N LEU A 527 -1.77 12.90 11.65
CA LEU A 527 -2.06 13.14 13.06
C LEU A 527 -2.91 11.99 13.61
N ARG A 528 -2.67 11.63 14.84
CA ARG A 528 -3.52 10.70 15.58
C ARG A 528 -3.71 11.18 17.00
N GLY A 529 -4.93 11.01 17.54
CA GLY A 529 -5.25 11.22 18.94
C GLY A 529 -6.19 10.15 19.46
N ALA A 530 -5.97 9.67 20.68
CA ALA A 530 -6.81 8.68 21.34
C ALA A 530 -6.96 9.02 22.82
N LEU A 531 -8.21 8.98 23.32
CA LEU A 531 -8.53 9.20 24.73
C LEU A 531 -8.94 7.87 25.35
N SER A 532 -8.32 7.46 26.46
CA SER A 532 -8.68 6.22 27.15
C SER A 532 -9.47 6.54 28.42
N TYR A 533 -10.69 6.01 28.48
CA TYR A 533 -11.61 6.13 29.60
C TYR A 533 -11.76 4.78 30.31
N GLU A 534 -11.28 4.72 31.53
CA GLU A 534 -11.53 3.58 32.43
C GLU A 534 -12.72 3.89 33.34
N GLY A 535 -13.56 2.89 33.61
CA GLY A 535 -14.66 3.02 34.57
C GLY A 535 -15.94 3.69 34.03
N LEU A 536 -16.04 4.04 32.75
CA LEU A 536 -17.32 4.43 32.13
C LEU A 536 -18.30 3.26 32.09
N LEU A 537 -17.80 2.06 31.84
CA LEU A 537 -18.52 0.79 31.88
C LEU A 537 -17.76 -0.19 32.77
N PRO A 538 -18.45 -1.13 33.49
CA PRO A 538 -17.79 -2.11 34.34
C PRO A 538 -16.76 -2.95 33.56
N SER A 539 -15.54 -3.01 34.08
CA SER A 539 -14.42 -3.80 33.51
C SER A 539 -14.14 -3.51 32.03
N THR A 540 -14.45 -2.32 31.56
CA THR A 540 -14.28 -1.93 30.13
C THR A 540 -13.47 -0.65 30.03
N VAL A 541 -12.49 -0.64 29.15
CA VAL A 541 -11.81 0.57 28.68
C VAL A 541 -12.49 1.03 27.39
N VAL A 542 -12.85 2.31 27.32
CA VAL A 542 -13.45 2.92 26.12
C VAL A 542 -12.46 3.90 25.54
N THR A 543 -12.06 3.68 24.29
CA THR A 543 -11.04 4.47 23.62
C THR A 543 -11.57 5.08 22.31
N PRO A 544 -12.18 6.29 22.34
CA PRO A 544 -12.40 7.06 21.13
C PRO A 544 -11.08 7.55 20.54
N SER A 545 -10.95 7.50 19.22
CA SER A 545 -9.77 7.97 18.50
C SER A 545 -10.10 8.72 17.23
N ILE A 546 -9.20 9.59 16.82
CA ILE A 546 -9.22 10.32 15.56
C ILE A 546 -7.87 10.14 14.86
N ASN A 547 -7.93 9.89 13.56
CA ASN A 547 -6.78 9.93 12.66
C ASN A 547 -7.06 10.98 11.59
N PHE A 548 -6.04 11.73 11.21
CA PHE A 548 -6.16 12.73 10.15
C PHE A 548 -4.96 12.65 9.22
N ARG A 549 -5.25 12.68 7.92
CA ARG A 549 -4.26 12.74 6.84
C ARG A 549 -4.48 14.00 6.03
N HIS A 550 -3.38 14.65 5.64
CA HIS A 550 -3.38 15.71 4.65
C HIS A 550 -2.11 15.63 3.80
N ASP A 551 -2.27 15.41 2.51
CA ASP A 551 -1.24 15.55 1.49
C ASP A 551 -1.34 17.00 1.00
N VAL A 552 -0.40 17.84 1.41
CA VAL A 552 -0.57 19.32 1.37
C VAL A 552 -0.27 19.87 -0.01
N ASP A 553 0.86 19.46 -0.60
CA ASP A 553 1.34 20.03 -1.85
C ASP A 553 2.18 19.00 -2.62
N GLY A 554 2.05 19.02 -3.93
CA GLY A 554 2.76 18.17 -4.87
C GLY A 554 2.30 16.72 -4.93
N TYR A 555 2.78 16.04 -5.94
CA TYR A 555 2.50 14.63 -6.25
C TYR A 555 3.79 13.84 -6.15
N GLY A 556 3.72 12.67 -5.58
CA GLY A 556 4.91 11.84 -5.40
C GLY A 556 4.59 10.44 -4.92
N PRO A 557 5.65 9.69 -4.60
CA PRO A 557 5.45 8.34 -4.14
C PRO A 557 4.53 8.20 -2.91
N ASN A 558 4.46 9.18 -2.02
CA ASN A 558 3.67 9.13 -0.78
C ASN A 558 2.51 10.13 -0.76
N PHE A 559 2.44 11.06 -1.72
CA PHE A 559 1.56 12.22 -1.64
C PHE A 559 0.74 12.40 -2.90
N GLN A 560 -0.50 12.79 -2.69
CA GLN A 560 -1.48 13.18 -3.70
C GLN A 560 -2.03 14.54 -3.28
N GLU A 561 -1.54 15.63 -3.87
CA GLU A 561 -1.88 17.01 -3.50
C GLU A 561 -3.38 17.21 -3.22
N GLY A 562 -3.67 17.88 -2.11
CA GLY A 562 -5.04 18.18 -1.68
C GLY A 562 -5.82 17.01 -1.06
N GLN A 563 -5.34 15.77 -1.15
CA GLN A 563 -6.01 14.60 -0.59
C GLN A 563 -6.02 14.68 0.95
N LYS A 564 -7.21 14.53 1.51
CA LYS A 564 -7.43 14.47 2.96
C LYS A 564 -8.20 13.21 3.33
N ALA A 565 -8.02 12.78 4.57
CA ALA A 565 -8.89 11.77 5.14
C ALA A 565 -9.01 11.97 6.65
N VAL A 566 -10.18 11.60 7.18
CA VAL A 566 -10.43 11.52 8.60
C VAL A 566 -10.94 10.12 8.93
N GLY A 567 -10.33 9.51 9.94
CA GLY A 567 -10.78 8.26 10.53
C GLY A 567 -11.24 8.53 11.96
N LEU A 568 -12.45 8.14 12.30
CA LEU A 568 -12.98 8.18 13.66
C LEU A 568 -13.22 6.75 14.11
N SER A 569 -12.81 6.39 15.32
CA SER A 569 -13.18 5.10 15.91
C SER A 569 -13.49 5.19 17.40
N VAL A 570 -14.26 4.21 17.86
CA VAL A 570 -14.46 3.95 19.29
C VAL A 570 -14.22 2.46 19.54
N LEU A 571 -13.23 2.18 20.34
CA LEU A 571 -12.86 0.85 20.77
C LEU A 571 -13.36 0.62 22.21
N PHE A 572 -14.04 -0.50 22.42
CA PHE A 572 -14.45 -1.02 23.74
C PHE A 572 -13.65 -2.28 24.03
N GLU A 573 -12.85 -2.27 25.08
CA GLU A 573 -12.04 -3.41 25.53
C GLU A 573 -12.57 -3.93 26.87
N TYR A 574 -13.19 -5.11 26.86
CA TYR A 574 -13.74 -5.74 28.05
C TYR A 574 -12.81 -6.83 28.57
N ARG A 575 -12.34 -6.69 29.80
CA ARG A 575 -11.43 -7.61 30.53
C ARG A 575 -10.13 -7.93 29.75
N ASN A 576 -9.77 -7.11 28.78
CA ASN A 576 -8.66 -7.28 27.85
C ASN A 576 -8.75 -8.50 26.91
N ASP A 577 -9.77 -9.34 27.03
CA ASP A 577 -9.97 -10.55 26.23
C ASP A 577 -10.89 -10.28 25.03
N TYR A 578 -11.83 -9.34 25.17
CA TYR A 578 -12.83 -9.02 24.16
C TYR A 578 -12.70 -7.57 23.75
N SER A 579 -12.77 -7.32 22.46
CA SER A 579 -12.86 -5.95 21.95
C SER A 579 -13.94 -5.79 20.89
N LEU A 580 -14.63 -4.65 20.92
CA LEU A 580 -15.60 -4.23 19.92
C LEU A 580 -15.20 -2.85 19.43
N GLU A 581 -14.98 -2.71 18.16
CA GLU A 581 -14.62 -1.45 17.52
C GLU A 581 -15.67 -1.04 16.49
N PHE A 582 -16.03 0.24 16.50
CA PHE A 582 -16.77 0.91 15.44
C PHE A 582 -15.86 1.96 14.84
N ALA A 583 -15.75 1.98 13.51
CA ALA A 583 -14.96 2.99 12.83
C ALA A 583 -15.70 3.57 11.61
N TYR A 584 -15.34 4.81 11.30
CA TYR A 584 -15.80 5.56 10.13
C TYR A 584 -14.61 6.22 9.47
N ASN A 585 -14.52 6.09 8.15
CA ASN A 585 -13.46 6.69 7.36
C ASN A 585 -14.07 7.51 6.22
N ASP A 586 -13.64 8.75 6.10
CA ASP A 586 -14.08 9.74 5.12
C ASP A 586 -12.87 10.26 4.37
N PHE A 587 -12.94 10.20 3.05
CA PHE A 587 -11.92 10.69 2.13
C PHE A 587 -12.46 11.94 1.43
N PHE A 588 -11.72 13.01 1.48
CA PHE A 588 -12.14 14.27 0.90
C PHE A 588 -10.94 15.11 0.45
N GLY A 589 -11.20 16.01 -0.42
CA GLY A 589 -10.21 16.93 -0.97
C GLY A 589 -10.87 17.70 -2.09
N SER A 590 -10.31 18.78 -2.51
CA SER A 590 -10.85 19.58 -3.61
C SER A 590 -9.92 19.57 -4.82
N ASN A 591 -9.20 18.45 -5.01
CA ASN A 591 -8.22 18.38 -6.08
C ASN A 591 -8.74 17.56 -7.26
N ASP A 592 -8.46 18.03 -8.46
CA ASP A 592 -8.93 17.47 -9.74
C ASP A 592 -8.40 16.05 -10.00
N PHE A 593 -7.38 15.58 -9.25
CA PHE A 593 -6.70 14.31 -9.51
C PHE A 593 -6.82 13.26 -8.39
N THR A 594 -7.73 13.46 -7.42
CA THR A 594 -7.98 12.49 -6.35
C THR A 594 -8.86 11.34 -6.83
N THR A 595 -8.59 10.13 -6.34
CA THR A 595 -9.33 8.91 -6.71
C THR A 595 -9.98 8.21 -5.53
N LEU A 596 -9.98 8.83 -4.34
CA LEU A 596 -10.48 8.21 -3.11
C LEU A 596 -11.77 8.84 -2.58
N ASP A 597 -12.23 9.95 -3.12
CA ASP A 597 -13.34 10.73 -2.56
C ASP A 597 -14.69 9.97 -2.58
N ASP A 598 -14.78 8.87 -3.33
CA ASP A 598 -15.93 7.95 -3.36
C ASP A 598 -15.72 6.67 -2.51
N ARG A 599 -14.65 6.60 -1.70
CA ARG A 599 -14.24 5.40 -0.95
C ARG A 599 -14.52 5.45 0.54
N ASP A 600 -15.47 6.27 0.97
CA ASP A 600 -15.90 6.31 2.36
C ASP A 600 -16.51 4.99 2.80
N PHE A 601 -16.16 4.59 4.02
CA PHE A 601 -16.69 3.34 4.58
C PHE A 601 -16.84 3.41 6.10
N ALA A 602 -17.73 2.57 6.62
CA ALA A 602 -17.84 2.27 8.04
C ALA A 602 -17.45 0.82 8.31
N SER A 603 -16.96 0.56 9.50
CA SER A 603 -16.62 -0.79 9.93
C SER A 603 -17.08 -1.10 11.35
N VAL A 604 -17.36 -2.38 11.58
CA VAL A 604 -17.54 -2.98 12.91
C VAL A 604 -16.65 -4.19 12.99
N ASN A 605 -15.94 -4.34 14.11
CA ASN A 605 -15.06 -5.47 14.35
C ASN A 605 -15.18 -5.97 15.79
N LEU A 606 -15.40 -7.26 15.97
CA LEU A 606 -15.40 -7.97 17.24
C LEU A 606 -14.16 -8.87 17.28
N LYS A 607 -13.38 -8.81 18.36
CA LYS A 607 -12.24 -9.71 18.60
C LYS A 607 -12.35 -10.40 19.95
N VAL A 608 -11.79 -11.60 20.01
CA VAL A 608 -11.51 -12.33 21.25
C VAL A 608 -10.08 -12.87 21.20
N SER A 609 -9.34 -12.67 22.30
CA SER A 609 -7.96 -13.14 22.45
C SER A 609 -7.84 -14.08 23.64
N PHE A 610 -7.11 -15.17 23.52
CA PHE A 610 -6.91 -16.21 24.55
C PHE A 610 -5.65 -17.03 24.33
#